data_af5dd23c49f5fd87261455f870dc2dc2
#
_entry.id   af5dd23c49f5fd87261455f870dc2dc2
#
_cell.length_a   1.000
_cell.length_b   1.000
_cell.length_c   1.000
_cell.angle_alpha   90.00
_cell.angle_beta   90.00
_cell.angle_gamma   90.00
#
_symmetry.space_group_name_H-M   'P 1'
#
loop_
_entity.id
_entity.type
_entity.pdbx_description
1 polymer ?
#
loop_
_entity_poly.entity_id
_entity_poly.type
_entity_poly.pdbx_seq_one_letter_code
_entity_poly.pdbx_strand_id
1 'polypeptide(L)'
;DGNTYTLYVSNTFFTVEKWDISEHLTLTKPHPYCLVSVIEGDGQLTVDDETFTVQKGTHFILTTEDKAIQFNGNMELIISHP
;
A
#
# COMPACT_ATOMS: atom_id res chain seq x y z
N ASP A 1 10.72 0.16 12.82
CA ASP A 1 9.97 1.28 12.28
C ASP A 1 8.48 1.25 12.57
N GLY A 2 7.99 0.22 13.23
CA GLY A 2 6.62 0.17 13.70
C GLY A 2 5.57 -0.33 12.71
N ASN A 3 5.99 -0.68 11.51
CA ASN A 3 5.05 -1.21 10.51
C ASN A 3 4.89 -2.72 10.70
N THR A 4 3.67 -3.20 10.49
CA THR A 4 3.34 -4.61 10.63
C THR A 4 2.72 -5.12 9.33
N TYR A 5 3.11 -6.31 8.92
CA TYR A 5 2.62 -6.94 7.71
C TYR A 5 2.01 -8.29 8.06
N THR A 6 0.80 -8.53 7.62
CA THR A 6 0.10 -9.79 7.87
C THR A 6 -0.29 -10.41 6.54
N LEU A 7 0.12 -11.65 6.33
CA LEU A 7 -0.24 -12.40 5.12
C LEU A 7 -1.59 -13.07 5.36
N TYR A 8 -2.60 -12.72 4.58
CA TYR A 8 -3.92 -13.33 4.69
C TYR A 8 -4.09 -14.53 3.77
N VAL A 9 -3.70 -14.38 2.52
CA VAL A 9 -3.89 -15.42 1.52
C VAL A 9 -2.68 -15.45 0.60
N SER A 10 -2.16 -16.64 0.36
CA SER A 10 -1.11 -16.84 -0.64
C SER A 10 -1.44 -18.10 -1.41
N ASN A 11 -1.50 -17.98 -2.75
CA ASN A 11 -1.74 -19.13 -3.60
C ASN A 11 -0.95 -18.96 -4.89
N THR A 12 -1.19 -19.82 -5.87
CA THR A 12 -0.43 -19.80 -7.12
C THR A 12 -0.58 -18.48 -7.89
N PHE A 13 -1.71 -17.81 -7.72
CA PHE A 13 -2.06 -16.65 -8.53
C PHE A 13 -2.01 -15.32 -7.78
N PHE A 14 -2.31 -15.32 -6.47
CA PHE A 14 -2.45 -14.09 -5.72
C PHE A 14 -1.91 -14.21 -4.31
N THR A 15 -1.40 -13.09 -3.84
CA THR A 15 -1.04 -12.89 -2.44
C THR A 15 -1.85 -11.71 -1.92
N VAL A 16 -2.47 -11.86 -0.75
CA VAL A 16 -3.21 -10.79 -0.09
C VAL A 16 -2.59 -10.56 1.27
N GLU A 17 -2.21 -9.32 1.56
CA GLU A 17 -1.56 -8.96 2.80
C GLU A 17 -2.26 -7.77 3.42
N LYS A 18 -2.23 -7.70 4.75
CA LYS A 18 -2.65 -6.51 5.48
C LYS A 18 -1.40 -5.81 5.96
N TRP A 19 -1.30 -4.52 5.66
CA TRP A 19 -0.19 -3.69 6.11
C TRP A 19 -0.69 -2.66 7.11
N ASP A 20 -0.09 -2.64 8.30
CA ASP A 20 -0.35 -1.62 9.32
C ASP A 20 0.82 -0.65 9.27
N ILE A 21 0.56 0.57 8.81
CA ILE A 21 1.58 1.59 8.64
C ILE A 21 1.51 2.56 9.80
N SER A 22 2.67 2.78 10.44
CA SER A 22 2.82 3.73 11.53
C SER A 22 3.86 4.74 11.10
N GLU A 23 3.45 5.97 10.85
CA GLU A 23 4.23 7.11 10.40
C GLU A 23 4.55 7.08 8.90
N HIS A 24 5.36 6.16 8.41
CA HIS A 24 5.65 6.12 6.98
C HIS A 24 6.12 4.74 6.52
N LEU A 25 5.99 4.51 5.23
CA LEU A 25 6.48 3.32 4.56
C LEU A 25 6.89 3.69 3.14
N THR A 26 8.06 3.26 2.71
CA THR A 26 8.54 3.48 1.36
C THR A 26 8.57 2.15 0.61
N LEU A 27 7.96 2.12 -0.59
CA LEU A 27 8.01 0.97 -1.48
C LEU A 27 8.86 1.33 -2.69
N THR A 28 9.75 0.42 -3.10
CA THR A 28 10.62 0.67 -4.23
C THR A 28 10.18 -0.03 -5.50
N LYS A 29 9.54 -1.18 -5.39
CA LYS A 29 9.10 -1.93 -6.57
C LYS A 29 7.84 -2.73 -6.25
N PRO A 30 6.67 -2.26 -6.65
CA PRO A 30 5.51 -3.13 -6.59
C PRO A 30 5.70 -4.25 -7.61
N HIS A 31 5.03 -5.36 -7.42
CA HIS A 31 4.99 -6.44 -8.40
C HIS A 31 4.33 -5.91 -9.69
N PRO A 32 4.08 -6.71 -10.74
CA PRO A 32 3.50 -6.15 -11.97
C PRO A 32 2.41 -5.14 -11.71
N TYR A 33 1.62 -5.37 -10.66
CA TYR A 33 0.72 -4.36 -10.12
C TYR A 33 0.36 -4.75 -8.69
N CYS A 34 -0.12 -3.78 -7.91
CA CYS A 34 -0.67 -3.99 -6.59
C CYS A 34 -2.01 -3.29 -6.50
N LEU A 35 -3.01 -3.99 -6.00
CA LEU A 35 -4.29 -3.37 -5.68
C LEU A 35 -4.25 -2.99 -4.21
N VAL A 36 -4.51 -1.74 -3.91
CA VAL A 36 -4.41 -1.22 -2.55
C VAL A 36 -5.74 -0.67 -2.10
N SER A 37 -6.18 -1.07 -0.91
CA SER A 37 -7.39 -0.54 -0.30
C SER A 37 -7.05 -0.06 1.10
N VAL A 38 -7.43 1.17 1.42
CA VAL A 38 -7.26 1.73 2.76
C VAL A 38 -8.50 1.31 3.56
N ILE A 39 -8.32 0.48 4.57
CA ILE A 39 -9.43 -0.03 5.36
C ILE A 39 -9.61 0.71 6.68
N GLU A 40 -8.61 1.41 7.16
CA GLU A 40 -8.70 2.19 8.39
C GLU A 40 -7.65 3.29 8.37
N GLY A 41 -7.96 4.42 9.03
CA GLY A 41 -7.02 5.53 9.17
C GLY A 41 -7.00 6.46 7.97
N ASP A 42 -6.01 7.33 7.94
CA ASP A 42 -5.81 8.27 6.85
C ASP A 42 -4.33 8.65 6.75
N GLY A 43 -3.98 9.30 5.67
CA GLY A 43 -2.61 9.72 5.45
C GLY A 43 -2.43 10.23 4.04
N GLN A 44 -1.20 10.14 3.55
CA GLN A 44 -0.84 10.61 2.22
C GLN A 44 -0.06 9.54 1.49
N LEU A 45 -0.27 9.49 0.18
CA LEU A 45 0.46 8.63 -0.73
C LEU A 45 1.23 9.55 -1.68
N THR A 46 2.54 9.37 -1.75
CA THR A 46 3.38 10.10 -2.69
C THR A 46 3.89 9.11 -3.74
N VAL A 47 3.65 9.44 -5.00
CA VAL A 47 4.09 8.63 -6.13
C VAL A 47 4.78 9.57 -7.11
N ASP A 48 6.08 9.34 -7.33
CA ASP A 48 6.88 10.12 -8.30
C ASP A 48 6.65 11.64 -8.19
N ASP A 49 6.79 12.18 -6.99
CA ASP A 49 6.65 13.61 -6.68
C ASP A 49 5.22 14.14 -6.63
N GLU A 50 4.23 13.30 -6.85
CA GLU A 50 2.83 13.69 -6.67
C GLU A 50 2.31 13.13 -5.36
N THR A 51 1.62 13.95 -4.60
CA THR A 51 1.08 13.56 -3.30
C THR A 51 -0.44 13.57 -3.33
N PHE A 52 -1.03 12.48 -2.86
CA PHE A 52 -2.47 12.29 -2.81
C PHE A 52 -2.88 12.03 -1.37
N THR A 53 -4.01 12.59 -0.95
CA THR A 53 -4.59 12.27 0.35
C THR A 53 -5.36 10.95 0.22
N VAL A 54 -5.12 10.04 1.15
CA VAL A 54 -5.82 8.75 1.18
C VAL A 54 -6.49 8.59 2.53
N GLN A 55 -7.62 7.90 2.55
CA GLN A 55 -8.41 7.71 3.76
C GLN A 55 -9.19 6.41 3.65
N LYS A 56 -9.85 6.03 4.73
CA LYS A 56 -10.69 4.83 4.74
C LYS A 56 -11.64 4.85 3.55
N GLY A 57 -11.64 3.77 2.79
CA GLY A 57 -12.46 3.63 1.60
C GLY A 57 -11.74 3.99 0.30
N THR A 58 -10.53 4.50 0.37
CA THR A 58 -9.74 4.81 -0.82
C THR A 58 -9.19 3.52 -1.43
N HIS A 59 -9.33 3.37 -2.74
CA HIS A 59 -8.82 2.22 -3.49
C HIS A 59 -8.01 2.73 -4.66
N PHE A 60 -6.88 2.09 -4.92
CA PHE A 60 -6.04 2.49 -6.05
C PHE A 60 -5.16 1.33 -6.50
N ILE A 61 -4.52 1.50 -7.67
CA ILE A 61 -3.65 0.49 -8.26
C ILE A 61 -2.27 1.12 -8.42
N LEU A 62 -1.25 0.38 -7.98
CA LEU A 62 0.16 0.75 -8.18
C LEU A 62 0.74 -0.18 -9.23
N THR A 63 1.52 0.36 -10.16
CA THR A 63 2.08 -0.41 -11.26
C THR A 63 3.61 -0.34 -11.25
N THR A 64 4.25 -1.12 -12.12
CA THR A 64 5.70 -1.12 -12.23
C THR A 64 6.25 0.19 -12.78
N GLU A 65 5.41 1.05 -13.34
CA GLU A 65 5.82 2.35 -13.81
C GLU A 65 6.02 3.33 -12.66
N ASP A 66 5.41 3.06 -11.51
CA ASP A 66 5.56 3.88 -10.33
C ASP A 66 6.92 3.59 -9.70
N LYS A 67 7.80 4.56 -9.69
CA LYS A 67 9.19 4.37 -9.30
C LYS A 67 9.47 4.62 -7.82
N ALA A 68 8.84 5.61 -7.25
CA ALA A 68 9.03 5.97 -5.85
C ALA A 68 7.66 6.11 -5.21
N ILE A 69 7.36 5.21 -4.29
CA ILE A 69 6.06 5.17 -3.62
C ILE A 69 6.29 5.31 -2.14
N GLN A 70 5.64 6.28 -1.52
CA GLN A 70 5.77 6.50 -0.09
C GLN A 70 4.39 6.74 0.53
N PHE A 71 4.12 6.01 1.60
CA PHE A 71 2.93 6.24 2.42
C PHE A 71 3.34 6.99 3.67
N ASN A 72 2.58 8.00 4.04
CA ASN A 72 2.80 8.76 5.26
C ASN A 72 1.49 8.85 6.04
N GLY A 73 1.56 8.58 7.34
CA GLY A 73 0.41 8.62 8.23
C GLY A 73 0.22 7.29 8.93
N ASN A 74 -0.88 7.17 9.65
CA ASN A 74 -1.23 5.94 10.36
C ASN A 74 -2.44 5.33 9.67
N MET A 75 -2.27 4.17 9.06
CA MET A 75 -3.35 3.55 8.30
C MET A 75 -3.16 2.05 8.18
N GLU A 76 -4.26 1.36 7.91
CA GLU A 76 -4.25 -0.06 7.62
C GLU A 76 -4.66 -0.25 6.17
N LEU A 77 -3.87 -1.02 5.45
CA LEU A 77 -4.06 -1.28 4.03
C LEU A 77 -4.26 -2.76 3.77
N ILE A 78 -5.04 -3.07 2.76
CA ILE A 78 -5.08 -4.42 2.18
C ILE A 78 -4.40 -4.32 0.83
N ILE A 79 -3.38 -5.15 0.64
CA ILE A 79 -2.58 -5.18 -0.57
C ILE A 79 -2.79 -6.52 -1.26
N SER A 80 -3.11 -6.50 -2.54
CA SER A 80 -3.24 -7.71 -3.35
C SER A 80 -2.30 -7.62 -4.54
N HIS A 81 -1.56 -8.69 -4.81
CA HIS A 81 -0.67 -8.74 -5.97
C HIS A 81 -0.50 -10.17 -6.45
N PRO A 82 -0.15 -10.35 -7.75
CA PRO A 82 0.11 -11.68 -8.28
C PRO A 82 1.34 -12.34 -7.67
#